data_8d68192efeb7f006940109085a3ce410
#
_entry.id   8d68192efeb7f006940109085a3ce410
#
_cell.length_a   1.000
_cell.length_b   1.000
_cell.length_c   1.000
_cell.angle_alpha   90.00
_cell.angle_beta   90.00
_cell.angle_gamma   90.00
#
_symmetry.space_group_name_H-M   'P 1'
#
loop_
_entity.id
_entity.type
_entity.pdbx_description
1 polymer ?
#
loop_
_entity_poly.entity_id
_entity_poly.type
_entity_poly.pdbx_seq_one_letter_code
_entity_poly.pdbx_strand_id
1 'polypeptide(L)'
;VIFIRHDGPVGDPHHPTQPGWHLLPALAVHADDRIIAKTACDSFLDTDLGDVLVAHAIDHLIITGCATDYCVDTTVRSALARGYRTTAPSDGHTTADRPHLRAQQIIGHHNAIWADFIAPGGPALVCPCDQITP
;
A
#
# COMPACT_ATOMS: atom_id res chain seq x y z
N VAL A 1 -8.87 -5.63 8.78
CA VAL A 1 -7.76 -5.05 7.98
C VAL A 1 -7.19 -6.12 7.06
N ILE A 2 -6.54 -5.70 5.93
CA ILE A 2 -5.78 -6.59 5.07
C ILE A 2 -4.31 -6.16 5.14
N PHE A 3 -3.47 -7.02 5.69
CA PHE A 3 -2.02 -6.84 5.72
C PHE A 3 -1.40 -7.45 4.47
N ILE A 4 -0.68 -6.64 3.70
CA ILE A 4 0.06 -7.10 2.53
C ILE A 4 1.51 -7.33 2.93
N ARG A 5 2.02 -8.54 2.72
CA ARG A 5 3.39 -8.92 3.07
C ARG A 5 4.16 -9.32 1.82
N HIS A 6 5.38 -8.80 1.69
CA HIS A 6 6.25 -9.16 0.57
C HIS A 6 7.01 -10.46 0.87
N ASP A 7 6.92 -11.41 -0.04
CA ASP A 7 7.71 -12.65 -0.02
C ASP A 7 8.88 -12.47 -1.00
N GLY A 8 10.03 -12.09 -0.46
CA GLY A 8 11.26 -11.92 -1.22
C GLY A 8 11.87 -13.26 -1.68
N PRO A 9 12.70 -13.27 -2.73
CA PRO A 9 13.41 -14.45 -3.18
C PRO A 9 14.45 -14.92 -2.15
N VAL A 10 14.99 -16.12 -2.36
CA VAL A 10 16.08 -16.65 -1.51
C VAL A 10 17.25 -15.67 -1.46
N GLY A 11 17.68 -15.32 -0.26
CA GLY A 11 18.76 -14.34 -0.01
C GLY A 11 18.28 -12.90 0.18
N ASP A 12 17.00 -12.61 -0.04
CA ASP A 12 16.41 -11.30 0.26
C ASP A 12 16.11 -11.19 1.76
N PRO A 13 16.29 -10.00 2.39
CA PRO A 13 15.89 -9.77 3.78
C PRO A 13 14.41 -10.02 4.09
N HIS A 14 13.54 -9.96 3.07
CA HIS A 14 12.10 -10.24 3.19
C HIS A 14 11.73 -11.67 2.76
N HIS A 15 12.72 -12.57 2.59
CA HIS A 15 12.41 -13.99 2.34
C HIS A 15 11.70 -14.59 3.58
N PRO A 16 10.73 -15.51 3.42
CA PRO A 16 9.94 -16.10 4.51
C PRO A 16 10.73 -16.69 5.68
N THR A 17 12.00 -17.04 5.50
CA THR A 17 12.88 -17.54 6.55
C THR A 17 13.66 -16.45 7.29
N GLN A 18 13.49 -15.18 6.92
CA GLN A 18 14.25 -14.07 7.48
C GLN A 18 13.40 -13.26 8.49
N PRO A 19 14.02 -12.65 9.50
CA PRO A 19 13.30 -11.82 10.47
C PRO A 19 12.54 -10.65 9.85
N GLY A 20 13.06 -10.06 8.75
CA GLY A 20 12.44 -8.95 8.04
C GLY A 20 11.12 -9.29 7.32
N TRP A 21 10.80 -10.58 7.19
CA TRP A 21 9.54 -11.04 6.61
C TRP A 21 8.34 -10.91 7.54
N HIS A 22 8.56 -10.95 8.84
CA HIS A 22 7.48 -10.88 9.81
C HIS A 22 6.82 -9.48 9.82
N LEU A 23 5.52 -9.45 10.09
CA LEU A 23 4.83 -8.20 10.38
C LEU A 23 5.46 -7.56 11.62
N LEU A 24 5.54 -6.23 11.62
CA LEU A 24 6.10 -5.50 12.74
C LEU A 24 5.30 -5.79 14.02
N PRO A 25 5.94 -6.11 15.15
CA PRO A 25 5.23 -6.41 16.41
C PRO A 25 4.34 -5.28 16.93
N ALA A 26 4.60 -4.03 16.48
CA ALA A 26 3.81 -2.87 16.84
C ALA A 26 2.46 -2.79 16.12
N LEU A 27 2.25 -3.60 15.08
CA LEU A 27 0.98 -3.65 14.37
C LEU A 27 -0.04 -4.46 15.20
N ALA A 28 -1.20 -3.85 15.44
CA ALA A 28 -2.32 -4.52 16.11
C ALA A 28 -3.03 -5.45 15.11
N VAL A 29 -2.50 -6.67 14.96
CA VAL A 29 -3.10 -7.70 14.09
C VAL A 29 -4.15 -8.47 14.89
N HIS A 30 -5.38 -8.51 14.39
CA HIS A 30 -6.50 -9.23 14.99
C HIS A 30 -6.75 -10.56 14.27
N ALA A 31 -7.47 -11.47 14.91
CA ALA A 31 -7.77 -12.80 14.36
C ALA A 31 -8.57 -12.75 13.05
N ASP A 32 -9.40 -11.72 12.88
CA ASP A 32 -10.22 -11.51 11.68
C ASP A 32 -9.49 -10.76 10.55
N ASP A 33 -8.26 -10.30 10.80
CA ASP A 33 -7.47 -9.65 9.78
C ASP A 33 -6.90 -10.66 8.80
N ARG A 34 -6.81 -10.27 7.54
CA ARG A 34 -6.27 -11.11 6.48
C ARG A 34 -4.83 -10.73 6.18
N ILE A 35 -3.98 -11.72 5.97
CA ILE A 35 -2.61 -11.53 5.49
C ILE A 35 -2.54 -12.09 4.08
N ILE A 36 -2.13 -11.24 3.12
CA ILE A 36 -1.94 -11.61 1.72
C ILE A 36 -0.46 -11.45 1.39
N ALA A 37 0.15 -12.53 0.90
CA ALA A 37 1.52 -12.52 0.44
C ALA A 37 1.59 -12.06 -1.03
N LYS A 38 2.66 -11.33 -1.38
CA LYS A 38 2.95 -10.92 -2.76
C LYS A 38 4.43 -11.00 -3.06
N THR A 39 4.79 -11.15 -4.32
CA THR A 39 6.19 -11.21 -4.79
C THR A 39 6.58 -10.02 -5.67
N ALA A 40 5.64 -9.12 -5.95
CA ALA A 40 5.84 -7.92 -6.77
C ALA A 40 5.46 -6.65 -5.99
N CYS A 41 5.72 -5.46 -6.55
CA CYS A 41 5.28 -4.20 -5.93
C CYS A 41 3.77 -4.05 -5.91
N ASP A 42 3.08 -4.44 -7.00
CA ASP A 42 1.62 -4.40 -7.06
C ASP A 42 1.01 -5.46 -6.12
N SER A 43 0.14 -5.02 -5.22
CA SER A 43 -0.57 -5.92 -4.31
C SER A 43 -1.68 -6.73 -4.98
N PHE A 44 -2.09 -6.36 -6.18
CA PHE A 44 -3.09 -7.10 -6.96
C PHE A 44 -2.47 -8.14 -7.90
N LEU A 45 -1.17 -8.03 -8.21
CA LEU A 45 -0.52 -8.91 -9.16
C LEU A 45 -0.27 -10.29 -8.54
N ASP A 46 -0.83 -11.32 -9.15
CA ASP A 46 -0.69 -12.73 -8.75
C ASP A 46 -1.05 -12.97 -7.26
N THR A 47 -2.09 -12.25 -6.76
CA THR A 47 -2.64 -12.40 -5.41
C THR A 47 -4.16 -12.56 -5.46
N ASP A 48 -4.74 -12.99 -4.35
CA ASP A 48 -6.20 -13.07 -4.17
C ASP A 48 -6.83 -11.76 -3.69
N LEU A 49 -6.07 -10.64 -3.63
CA LEU A 49 -6.59 -9.37 -3.11
C LEU A 49 -7.85 -8.91 -3.82
N GLY A 50 -7.87 -8.96 -5.15
CA GLY A 50 -9.04 -8.56 -5.93
C GLY A 50 -10.29 -9.38 -5.59
N ASP A 51 -10.15 -10.70 -5.51
CA ASP A 51 -11.25 -11.61 -5.18
C ASP A 51 -11.75 -11.38 -3.76
N VAL A 52 -10.85 -11.14 -2.81
CA VAL A 52 -11.18 -10.80 -1.42
C VAL A 52 -12.00 -9.53 -1.35
N LEU A 53 -11.58 -8.47 -2.05
CA LEU A 53 -12.29 -7.18 -2.05
C LEU A 53 -13.69 -7.33 -2.66
N VAL A 54 -13.83 -8.06 -3.75
CA VAL A 54 -15.12 -8.34 -4.39
C VAL A 54 -16.02 -9.16 -3.47
N ALA A 55 -15.51 -10.23 -2.85
CA ALA A 55 -16.28 -11.11 -1.96
C ALA A 55 -16.84 -10.35 -0.74
N HIS A 56 -16.17 -9.30 -0.30
CA HIS A 56 -16.59 -8.46 0.82
C HIS A 56 -17.29 -7.15 0.40
N ALA A 57 -17.59 -6.98 -0.90
CA ALA A 57 -18.20 -5.77 -1.48
C ALA A 57 -17.45 -4.47 -1.09
N ILE A 58 -16.12 -4.54 -1.06
CA ILE A 58 -15.27 -3.38 -0.73
C ILE A 58 -15.05 -2.58 -2.01
N ASP A 59 -15.41 -1.31 -1.99
CA ASP A 59 -15.25 -0.36 -3.10
C ASP A 59 -14.34 0.83 -2.76
N HIS A 60 -13.94 0.95 -1.49
CA HIS A 60 -13.06 2.02 -1.01
C HIS A 60 -11.86 1.43 -0.26
N LEU A 61 -10.68 1.84 -0.65
CA LEU A 61 -9.41 1.40 -0.07
C LEU A 61 -8.69 2.54 0.60
N ILE A 62 -8.26 2.33 1.84
CA ILE A 62 -7.29 3.20 2.52
C ILE A 62 -5.95 2.48 2.46
N ILE A 63 -4.99 3.03 1.71
CA ILE A 63 -3.70 2.39 1.44
C ILE A 63 -2.59 3.08 2.22
N THR A 64 -1.92 2.31 3.09
CA THR A 64 -0.83 2.77 3.95
C THR A 64 0.38 1.84 3.84
N GLY A 65 1.52 2.22 4.40
CA GLY A 65 2.66 1.34 4.57
C GLY A 65 3.96 1.80 3.93
N CYS A 66 4.74 0.86 3.40
CA CYS A 66 6.05 1.13 2.78
C CYS A 66 6.34 0.20 1.58
N ALA A 67 7.19 0.63 0.65
CA ALA A 67 7.76 1.96 0.55
C ALA A 67 6.92 2.80 -0.41
N THR A 68 6.85 4.11 -0.12
CA THR A 68 6.08 5.10 -0.90
C THR A 68 6.31 4.96 -2.40
N ASP A 69 7.56 4.95 -2.81
CA ASP A 69 8.02 4.95 -4.21
C ASP A 69 8.11 3.55 -4.85
N TYR A 70 7.62 2.51 -4.18
CA TYR A 70 7.57 1.14 -4.67
C TYR A 70 6.16 0.55 -4.48
N CYS A 71 5.97 -0.24 -3.42
CA CYS A 71 4.75 -1.02 -3.23
C CYS A 71 3.52 -0.14 -3.03
N VAL A 72 3.67 0.99 -2.30
CA VAL A 72 2.54 1.89 -2.04
C VAL A 72 2.12 2.57 -3.33
N ASP A 73 3.05 3.22 -4.06
CA ASP A 73 2.72 3.89 -5.33
C ASP A 73 2.11 2.92 -6.33
N THR A 74 2.74 1.76 -6.53
CA THR A 74 2.26 0.77 -7.48
C THR A 74 0.85 0.30 -7.12
N THR A 75 0.58 0.03 -5.84
CA THR A 75 -0.73 -0.45 -5.39
C THR A 75 -1.80 0.65 -5.48
N VAL A 76 -1.48 1.90 -5.12
CA VAL A 76 -2.40 3.04 -5.28
C VAL A 76 -2.82 3.20 -6.72
N ARG A 77 -1.87 3.21 -7.66
CA ARG A 77 -2.16 3.32 -9.10
C ARG A 77 -2.97 2.13 -9.62
N SER A 78 -2.64 0.94 -9.19
CA SER A 78 -3.37 -0.29 -9.56
C SER A 78 -4.80 -0.27 -9.05
N ALA A 79 -5.04 0.18 -7.81
CA ALA A 79 -6.36 0.35 -7.23
C ALA A 79 -7.20 1.38 -8.01
N LEU A 80 -6.63 2.55 -8.28
CA LEU A 80 -7.28 3.61 -9.05
C LEU A 80 -7.63 3.15 -10.47
N ALA A 81 -6.70 2.47 -11.16
CA ALA A 81 -6.94 1.94 -12.51
C ALA A 81 -8.03 0.87 -12.56
N ARG A 82 -8.25 0.16 -11.45
CA ARG A 82 -9.33 -0.83 -11.27
C ARG A 82 -10.67 -0.22 -10.88
N GLY A 83 -10.71 1.10 -10.65
CA GLY A 83 -11.92 1.85 -10.32
C GLY A 83 -12.27 1.89 -8.84
N TYR A 84 -11.38 1.43 -7.95
CA TYR A 84 -11.59 1.60 -6.51
C TYR A 84 -11.49 3.06 -6.10
N ARG A 85 -12.41 3.54 -5.26
CA ARG A 85 -12.19 4.76 -4.50
C ARG A 85 -10.97 4.53 -3.61
N THR A 86 -10.02 5.44 -3.64
CA THR A 86 -8.75 5.23 -2.94
C THR A 86 -8.41 6.44 -2.09
N THR A 87 -8.12 6.22 -0.82
CA THR A 87 -7.54 7.20 0.09
C THR A 87 -6.09 6.80 0.37
N ALA A 88 -5.16 7.73 0.14
CA ALA A 88 -3.77 7.60 0.53
C ALA A 88 -3.49 8.61 1.64
N PRO A 89 -3.42 8.19 2.92
CA PRO A 89 -3.12 9.11 4.01
C PRO A 89 -1.75 9.75 3.81
N SER A 90 -1.68 11.09 3.79
CA SER A 90 -0.47 11.83 3.42
C SER A 90 0.73 11.60 4.36
N ASP A 91 0.44 11.13 5.57
CA ASP A 91 1.37 10.76 6.65
C ASP A 91 1.28 9.27 7.03
N GLY A 92 0.53 8.47 6.28
CA GLY A 92 0.32 7.03 6.51
C GLY A 92 1.25 6.12 5.71
N HIS A 93 2.23 6.66 5.02
CA HIS A 93 3.22 5.89 4.26
C HIS A 93 4.63 6.45 4.45
N THR A 94 5.63 5.61 4.20
CA THR A 94 7.04 5.98 4.43
C THR A 94 7.96 5.37 3.38
N THR A 95 9.16 5.93 3.29
CA THR A 95 10.25 5.39 2.48
C THR A 95 11.60 5.82 3.05
N ALA A 96 12.70 5.34 2.47
CA ALA A 96 14.05 5.75 2.81
C ALA A 96 14.57 6.84 1.85
N ASP A 97 15.59 7.58 2.28
CA ASP A 97 16.35 8.45 1.39
C ASP A 97 16.91 7.66 0.19
N ARG A 98 16.92 8.31 -0.97
CA ARG A 98 17.58 7.80 -2.19
C ARG A 98 18.83 8.63 -2.47
N PRO A 99 19.74 8.17 -3.32
CA PRO A 99 20.97 8.94 -3.66
C PRO A 99 20.71 10.35 -4.16
N HIS A 100 19.55 10.60 -4.75
CA HIS A 100 19.18 11.85 -5.41
C HIS A 100 17.95 12.54 -4.81
N LEU A 101 17.24 11.92 -3.86
CA LEU A 101 16.04 12.46 -3.23
C LEU A 101 15.95 12.08 -1.75
N ARG A 102 15.52 13.01 -0.92
CA ARG A 102 15.16 12.73 0.47
C ARG A 102 13.78 12.07 0.58
N ALA A 103 13.59 11.23 1.57
CA ALA A 103 12.32 10.55 1.84
C ALA A 103 11.12 11.51 1.87
N GLN A 104 11.26 12.66 2.52
CA GLN A 104 10.22 13.69 2.58
C GLN A 104 9.86 14.27 1.20
N GLN A 105 10.82 14.40 0.31
CA GLN A 105 10.58 14.87 -1.07
C GLN A 105 9.83 13.79 -1.87
N ILE A 106 10.19 12.52 -1.68
CA ILE A 106 9.51 11.39 -2.32
C ILE A 106 8.06 11.31 -1.84
N ILE A 107 7.82 11.38 -0.53
CA ILE A 107 6.48 11.37 0.06
C ILE A 107 5.65 12.52 -0.49
N GLY A 108 6.16 13.75 -0.43
CA GLY A 108 5.44 14.94 -0.93
C GLY A 108 5.15 14.86 -2.43
N HIS A 109 6.09 14.35 -3.23
CA HIS A 109 5.90 14.15 -4.66
C HIS A 109 4.76 13.16 -4.96
N HIS A 110 4.75 11.99 -4.31
CA HIS A 110 3.73 10.98 -4.55
C HIS A 110 2.36 11.44 -4.06
N ASN A 111 2.27 12.12 -2.92
CA ASN A 111 1.05 12.75 -2.46
C ASN A 111 0.44 13.67 -3.52
N ALA A 112 1.27 14.52 -4.15
CA ALA A 112 0.80 15.41 -5.20
C ALA A 112 0.36 14.66 -6.47
N ILE A 113 1.10 13.63 -6.88
CA ILE A 113 0.76 12.82 -8.06
C ILE A 113 -0.56 12.06 -7.85
N TRP A 114 -0.75 11.44 -6.69
CA TRP A 114 -1.97 10.67 -6.42
C TRP A 114 -3.22 11.57 -6.33
N ALA A 115 -3.07 12.78 -5.78
CA ALA A 115 -4.14 13.77 -5.68
C ALA A 115 -4.58 14.35 -7.03
N ASP A 116 -3.77 14.19 -8.08
CA ASP A 116 -4.05 14.66 -9.45
C ASP A 116 -4.09 13.51 -10.47
N PHE A 117 -4.18 12.27 -9.99
CA PHE A 117 -4.09 11.09 -10.85
C PHE A 117 -5.34 10.92 -11.71
N ILE A 118 -5.16 10.66 -13.01
CA ILE A 118 -6.29 10.43 -13.94
C ILE A 118 -6.69 8.96 -13.88
N ALA A 119 -7.88 8.69 -13.34
CA ALA A 119 -8.43 7.34 -13.24
C ALA A 119 -9.96 7.34 -13.43
N PRO A 120 -10.59 6.19 -13.74
CA PRO A 120 -12.04 6.10 -13.98
C PRO A 120 -12.90 6.61 -12.81
N GLY A 121 -12.47 6.37 -11.56
CA GLY A 121 -13.15 6.83 -10.34
C GLY A 121 -12.67 8.19 -9.81
N GLY A 122 -11.80 8.88 -10.56
CA GLY A 122 -11.11 10.09 -10.11
C GLY A 122 -9.79 9.81 -9.41
N PRO A 123 -9.10 10.87 -8.92
CA PRO A 123 -7.83 10.75 -8.20
C PRO A 123 -8.00 10.13 -6.81
N ALA A 124 -6.89 9.81 -6.15
CA ALA A 124 -6.92 9.45 -4.74
C ALA A 124 -7.26 10.66 -3.85
N LEU A 125 -8.03 10.41 -2.80
CA LEU A 125 -8.12 11.36 -1.69
C LEU A 125 -6.81 11.30 -0.90
N VAL A 126 -6.10 12.42 -0.85
CA VAL A 126 -4.86 12.54 -0.06
C VAL A 126 -5.10 13.53 1.07
N CYS A 127 -5.10 13.05 2.30
CA CYS A 127 -5.32 13.84 3.50
C CYS A 127 -4.56 13.23 4.69
N PRO A 128 -4.27 13.98 5.76
CA PRO A 128 -3.70 13.43 6.99
C PRO A 128 -4.55 12.31 7.60
N CYS A 129 -3.92 11.37 8.31
CA CYS A 129 -4.60 10.24 8.94
C CYS A 129 -5.75 10.67 9.87
N ASP A 130 -5.59 11.78 10.60
CA ASP A 130 -6.59 12.31 11.54
C ASP A 130 -7.84 12.90 10.87
N GLN A 131 -7.81 13.08 9.54
CA GLN A 131 -8.94 13.55 8.74
C GLN A 131 -9.71 12.42 8.04
N ILE A 132 -9.26 11.19 8.20
CA ILE A 132 -9.94 10.03 7.60
C ILE A 132 -11.11 9.64 8.51
N THR A 133 -12.30 9.76 7.97
CA THR A 133 -13.51 9.21 8.60
C THR A 133 -13.78 7.83 8.00
N PRO A 134 -13.95 6.79 8.84
CA PRO A 134 -14.29 5.43 8.42
C PRO A 134 -15.60 5.33 7.64
#